data_7e26f08e02000a94eff3f64d4c13dfbe
#
_entry.id   7e26f08e02000a94eff3f64d4c13dfbe
#
_cell.length_a   1.000
_cell.length_b   1.000
_cell.length_c   1.000
_cell.angle_alpha   90.00
_cell.angle_beta   90.00
_cell.angle_gamma   90.00
#
_symmetry.space_group_name_H-M   'P 1'
#
loop_
_entity.id
_entity.type
_entity.pdbx_description
1 polymer ?
#
loop_
_entity_poly.entity_id
_entity_poly.type
_entity_poly.pdbx_seq_one_letter_code
_entity_poly.pdbx_strand_id
1 'polypeptide(L)'
;MVFNHPIGVRFPVGPPKYRFQIKLMSYFVYLIGCHKQDKFTTYAGYTNNLKKRINLHNEGKGAKFTRGRKWKLLYYEKFLTKKEAISRECYIKKNRKFRKSIKDKYR
;
A
#
# COMPACT_ATOMS: atom_id res chain seq x y z
N MET A 1 1.56 -4.36 14.06
CA MET A 1 1.48 -4.52 13.50
C MET A 1 1.55 -5.27 12.99
N VAL A 2 1.30 -5.47 12.54
CA VAL A 2 1.31 -6.00 11.99
C VAL A 2 1.35 -6.58 11.34
N PHE A 3 1.33 -6.90 10.93
CA PHE A 3 1.19 -7.24 10.08
C PHE A 3 1.29 -8.19 9.73
N ASN A 4 1.03 -8.53 9.71
CA ASN A 4 1.11 -9.25 9.35
C ASN A 4 0.99 -9.83 8.72
N HIS A 5 0.60 -10.25 8.14
CA HIS A 5 0.48 -10.73 7.42
C HIS A 5 0.36 -11.32 6.66
N PRO A 6 0.52 -11.29 6.75
CA PRO A 6 -0.02 -11.82 5.67
C PRO A 6 0.62 -12.94 5.16
N ILE A 7 0.19 -13.43 5.00
CA ILE A 7 0.10 -14.38 4.63
C ILE A 7 0.68 -14.81 3.50
N GLY A 8 0.37 -14.53 2.57
CA GLY A 8 0.86 -15.04 1.44
C GLY A 8 2.29 -15.11 1.33
N VAL A 9 2.87 -14.85 2.34
CA VAL A 9 4.22 -14.76 2.29
C VAL A 9 4.97 -16.02 2.40
N ARG A 10 4.42 -17.09 2.03
CA ARG A 10 5.12 -18.25 2.06
C ARG A 10 6.04 -18.32 0.92
N PHE A 11 7.27 -18.58 1.10
CA PHE A 11 8.20 -18.74 0.03
C PHE A 11 8.20 -20.17 -0.43
N PRO A 12 8.29 -20.39 -1.72
CA PRO A 12 8.34 -21.73 -2.27
C PRO A 12 9.61 -22.38 -1.80
N VAL A 13 9.50 -23.64 -1.52
CA VAL A 13 10.63 -24.40 -1.10
C VAL A 13 11.22 -25.01 -2.32
N GLY A 14 12.29 -24.51 -2.79
CA GLY A 14 12.91 -25.04 -3.98
C GLY A 14 14.40 -24.87 -3.93
N PRO A 15 15.11 -25.46 -4.87
CA PRO A 15 16.55 -25.28 -4.92
C PRO A 15 16.89 -23.80 -5.07
N PRO A 16 17.96 -23.35 -4.46
CA PRO A 16 18.33 -21.95 -4.53
C PRO A 16 18.47 -21.43 -5.95
N LYS A 17 18.88 -22.24 -6.87
CA LYS A 17 19.07 -21.78 -8.23
C LYS A 17 17.78 -21.28 -8.87
N TYR A 18 16.65 -21.71 -8.38
CA TYR A 18 15.40 -21.23 -8.93
C TYR A 18 15.12 -19.79 -8.54
N ARG A 19 15.73 -19.34 -7.49
CA ARG A 19 15.49 -18.00 -7.04
C ARG A 19 15.99 -16.97 -8.03
N PHE A 20 17.00 -17.32 -8.79
CA PHE A 20 17.55 -16.38 -9.73
C PHE A 20 16.67 -16.22 -10.93
N GLN A 21 15.93 -17.26 -11.24
CA GLN A 21 15.12 -17.24 -12.43
C GLN A 21 13.73 -16.74 -12.17
N ILE A 22 13.27 -16.91 -10.94
CA ILE A 22 11.94 -16.47 -10.59
C ILE A 22 12.05 -15.12 -9.95
N LYS A 23 11.69 -14.15 -10.70
CA LYS A 23 11.66 -12.83 -10.15
C LYS A 23 10.41 -12.72 -9.33
N LEU A 24 10.57 -12.69 -8.04
CA LEU A 24 9.44 -12.57 -7.16
C LEU A 24 8.90 -11.16 -7.25
N MET A 25 7.73 -11.04 -7.79
CA MET A 25 7.07 -9.76 -7.85
C MET A 25 6.24 -9.62 -6.59
N SER A 26 6.36 -8.48 -5.96
CA SER A 26 5.56 -8.20 -4.78
C SER A 26 4.64 -7.06 -5.10
N TYR A 27 3.48 -7.10 -4.47
CA TYR A 27 2.51 -6.04 -4.61
C TYR A 27 2.22 -5.49 -3.24
N PHE A 28 2.00 -4.20 -3.16
CA PHE A 28 1.76 -3.54 -1.89
C PHE A 28 0.44 -2.82 -1.93
N VAL A 29 -0.32 -2.97 -0.84
CA VAL A 29 -1.49 -2.15 -0.64
C VAL A 29 -1.08 -1.11 0.38
N TYR A 30 -1.37 0.13 0.12
CA TYR A 30 -0.89 1.21 0.97
C TYR A 30 -1.99 2.19 1.33
N LEU A 31 -1.76 2.87 2.43
CA LEU A 31 -2.63 3.95 2.85
C LEU A 31 -1.72 5.15 3.07
N ILE A 32 -1.98 6.22 2.35
CA ILE A 32 -1.22 7.45 2.50
C ILE A 32 -2.13 8.52 3.06
N GLY A 33 -1.54 9.49 3.74
CA GLY A 33 -2.31 10.54 4.35
C GLY A 33 -1.68 11.90 4.14
N CYS A 34 -2.50 12.93 4.17
CA CYS A 34 -1.99 14.29 4.08
C CYS A 34 -2.82 15.22 4.93
N HIS A 35 -2.16 16.27 5.43
CA HIS A 35 -2.81 17.34 6.15
C HIS A 35 -2.95 18.52 5.19
N LYS A 36 -4.15 19.04 5.11
CA LYS A 36 -4.36 20.24 4.31
C LYS A 36 -5.51 21.03 4.93
N GLN A 37 -5.22 22.24 5.36
CA GLN A 37 -6.24 23.13 5.95
C GLN A 37 -6.98 22.46 7.10
N ASP A 38 -6.23 21.96 8.06
CA ASP A 38 -6.78 21.33 9.26
C ASP A 38 -7.55 20.04 9.00
N LYS A 39 -7.44 19.52 7.80
CA LYS A 39 -8.13 18.31 7.46
C LYS A 39 -7.11 17.23 7.16
N PHE A 40 -7.31 16.06 7.74
CA PHE A 40 -6.44 14.93 7.47
C PHE A 40 -7.16 13.94 6.56
N THR A 41 -6.63 13.78 5.37
CA THR A 41 -7.25 12.96 4.34
C THR A 41 -6.40 11.74 4.05
N THR A 42 -7.03 10.61 3.78
CA THR A 42 -6.30 9.40 3.43
C THR A 42 -6.67 8.91 2.04
N TYR A 43 -5.78 8.15 1.45
CA TYR A 43 -6.01 7.55 0.14
C TYR A 43 -5.38 6.16 0.13
N ALA A 44 -6.12 5.18 -0.37
CA ALA A 44 -5.66 3.80 -0.44
C ALA A 44 -5.44 3.40 -1.89
N GLY A 45 -4.41 2.60 -2.13
CA GLY A 45 -4.11 2.12 -3.47
C GLY A 45 -3.25 0.87 -3.40
N TYR A 46 -2.87 0.36 -4.56
CA TYR A 46 -1.92 -0.74 -4.61
C TYR A 46 -0.88 -0.46 -5.70
N THR A 47 0.28 -1.10 -5.57
CA THR A 47 1.35 -0.88 -6.50
C THR A 47 2.38 -2.01 -6.38
N ASN A 48 3.20 -2.17 -7.37
CA ASN A 48 4.31 -3.11 -7.28
C ASN A 48 5.61 -2.39 -6.89
N ASN A 49 5.58 -1.08 -6.75
CA ASN A 49 6.74 -0.32 -6.32
C ASN A 49 6.28 0.84 -5.44
N LEU A 50 6.31 0.58 -4.14
CA LEU A 50 5.76 1.52 -3.17
C LEU A 50 6.40 2.89 -3.22
N LYS A 51 7.72 2.94 -3.20
CA LYS A 51 8.44 4.20 -3.19
C LYS A 51 8.15 5.04 -4.43
N LYS A 52 8.18 4.41 -5.58
CA LYS A 52 7.92 5.09 -6.83
C LYS A 52 6.49 5.62 -6.88
N ARG A 53 5.55 4.82 -6.39
CA ARG A 53 4.14 5.22 -6.42
C ARG A 53 3.87 6.42 -5.52
N ILE A 54 4.47 6.42 -4.33
CA ILE A 54 4.29 7.53 -3.42
C ILE A 54 4.89 8.81 -4.01
N ASN A 55 6.03 8.69 -4.65
CA ASN A 55 6.64 9.84 -5.32
C ASN A 55 5.73 10.36 -6.43
N LEU A 56 5.09 9.47 -7.17
CA LEU A 56 4.16 9.89 -8.21
C LEU A 56 2.97 10.65 -7.62
N HIS A 57 2.45 10.18 -6.49
CA HIS A 57 1.36 10.90 -5.86
C HIS A 57 1.80 12.31 -5.45
N ASN A 58 3.01 12.43 -4.91
CA ASN A 58 3.50 13.73 -4.48
C ASN A 58 3.82 14.66 -5.62
N GLU A 59 4.12 14.09 -6.79
CA GLU A 59 4.37 14.89 -7.98
C GLU A 59 3.10 15.25 -8.74
N GLY A 60 1.97 14.77 -8.26
CA GLY A 60 0.71 15.04 -8.94
C GLY A 60 0.44 14.14 -10.13
N LYS A 61 1.20 13.06 -10.25
CA LYS A 61 1.07 12.14 -11.38
C LYS A 61 0.47 10.79 -10.99
N GLY A 62 0.04 10.66 -9.76
CA GLY A 62 -0.60 9.43 -9.32
C GLY A 62 -2.06 9.44 -9.69
N ALA A 63 -2.93 9.48 -8.69
CA ALA A 63 -4.35 9.53 -8.94
C ALA A 63 -4.81 10.97 -9.01
N LYS A 64 -5.92 11.18 -9.66
CA LYS A 64 -6.49 12.52 -9.77
C LYS A 64 -6.79 13.12 -8.40
N PHE A 65 -7.30 12.30 -7.51
CA PHE A 65 -7.62 12.72 -6.14
C PHE A 65 -6.39 13.20 -5.37
N THR A 66 -5.22 12.67 -5.67
CA THR A 66 -4.03 12.98 -4.89
C THR A 66 -3.25 14.19 -5.39
N ARG A 67 -3.69 14.82 -6.45
CA ARG A 67 -2.99 15.98 -7.01
C ARG A 67 -2.99 17.16 -6.05
N GLY A 68 -1.87 17.87 -6.05
CA GLY A 68 -1.78 19.09 -5.28
C GLY A 68 -1.67 18.90 -3.78
N ARG A 69 -1.32 17.72 -3.35
CA ARG A 69 -1.19 17.42 -1.93
C ARG A 69 0.12 16.73 -1.67
N LYS A 70 0.61 16.84 -0.46
CA LYS A 70 1.80 16.13 -0.05
C LYS A 70 1.41 14.95 0.79
N TRP A 71 1.77 13.76 0.34
CA TRP A 71 1.35 12.52 0.94
C TRP A 71 2.45 11.85 1.73
N LYS A 72 2.05 11.21 2.81
CA LYS A 72 2.95 10.50 3.69
C LYS A 72 2.43 9.08 3.82
N LEU A 73 3.32 8.11 3.79
CA LEU A 73 2.93 6.72 3.93
C LEU A 73 2.54 6.45 5.38
N LEU A 74 1.33 5.97 5.59
CA LEU A 74 0.84 5.65 6.92
C LEU A 74 0.88 4.16 7.21
N TYR A 75 0.63 3.34 6.19
CA TYR A 75 0.46 1.92 6.39
C TYR A 75 0.62 1.19 5.07
N TYR A 76 1.14 -0.03 5.11
CA TYR A 76 1.18 -0.86 3.90
C TYR A 76 1.19 -2.33 4.27
N GLU A 77 0.76 -3.15 3.31
CA GLU A 77 0.80 -4.60 3.40
C GLU A 77 1.39 -5.13 2.11
N LYS A 78 2.11 -6.23 2.20
CA LYS A 78 2.76 -6.83 1.06
C LYS A 78 2.08 -8.13 0.67
N PHE A 79 1.88 -8.32 -0.62
CA PHE A 79 1.26 -9.52 -1.16
C PHE A 79 2.08 -10.08 -2.31
N LEU A 80 1.96 -11.37 -2.55
CA LEU A 80 2.68 -11.99 -3.64
C LEU A 80 1.95 -11.90 -4.97
N THR A 81 0.64 -11.72 -4.94
CA THR A 81 -0.12 -11.62 -6.17
C THR A 81 -0.87 -10.32 -6.27
N LYS A 82 -1.07 -9.90 -7.51
CA LYS A 82 -1.81 -8.69 -7.78
C LYS A 82 -3.27 -8.83 -7.35
N LYS A 83 -3.83 -10.01 -7.54
CA LYS A 83 -5.21 -10.26 -7.19
C LYS A 83 -5.47 -10.04 -5.70
N GLU A 84 -4.57 -10.55 -4.88
CA GLU A 84 -4.69 -10.35 -3.44
C GLU A 84 -4.59 -8.89 -3.06
N ALA A 85 -3.68 -8.18 -3.71
CA ALA A 85 -3.51 -6.76 -3.42
C ALA A 85 -4.76 -5.97 -3.79
N ILE A 86 -5.34 -6.25 -4.95
CA ILE A 86 -6.54 -5.56 -5.39
C ILE A 86 -7.69 -5.83 -4.43
N SER A 87 -7.82 -7.08 -4.01
CA SER A 87 -8.89 -7.46 -3.09
C SER A 87 -8.75 -6.71 -1.76
N ARG A 88 -7.53 -6.64 -1.25
CA ARG A 88 -7.28 -5.95 0.01
C ARG A 88 -7.47 -4.44 -0.11
N GLU A 89 -7.06 -3.89 -1.22
CA GLU A 89 -7.27 -2.47 -1.48
C GLU A 89 -8.76 -2.14 -1.42
N CYS A 90 -9.56 -2.97 -2.05
CA CYS A 90 -11.00 -2.79 -2.07
C CYS A 90 -11.57 -2.85 -0.65
N TYR A 91 -11.08 -3.81 0.13
CA TYR A 91 -11.51 -3.93 1.51
C TYR A 91 -11.18 -2.67 2.32
N ILE A 92 -9.96 -2.18 2.17
CA ILE A 92 -9.53 -1.01 2.92
C ILE A 92 -10.33 0.22 2.51
N LYS A 93 -10.60 0.36 1.23
CA LYS A 93 -11.38 1.50 0.75
C LYS A 93 -12.79 1.50 1.31
N LYS A 94 -13.36 0.33 1.50
CA LYS A 94 -14.73 0.21 2.02
C LYS A 94 -14.79 0.21 3.54
N ASN A 95 -13.67 -0.02 4.19
CA ASN A 95 -13.67 -0.13 5.65
C ASN A 95 -13.22 1.16 6.31
N ARG A 96 -14.18 1.98 6.62
CA ARG A 96 -13.90 3.28 7.23
C ARG A 96 -13.26 3.16 8.60
N LYS A 97 -13.68 2.18 9.38
CA LYS A 97 -13.12 1.98 10.71
C LYS A 97 -11.66 1.63 10.67
N PHE A 98 -11.27 0.79 9.72
CA PHE A 98 -9.89 0.40 9.56
C PHE A 98 -9.03 1.61 9.22
N ARG A 99 -9.48 2.42 8.27
CA ARG A 99 -8.73 3.62 7.89
C ARG A 99 -8.63 4.61 9.04
N LYS A 100 -9.70 4.72 9.81
CA LYS A 100 -9.70 5.62 10.94
C LYS A 100 -8.72 5.17 12.01
N SER A 101 -8.61 3.88 12.26
CA SER A 101 -7.68 3.37 13.26
C SER A 101 -6.23 3.68 12.88
N ILE A 102 -5.90 3.59 11.59
CA ILE A 102 -4.57 3.96 11.13
C ILE A 102 -4.37 5.46 11.23
N LYS A 103 -5.35 6.21 10.78
CA LYS A 103 -5.30 7.65 10.76
C LYS A 103 -5.09 8.22 12.16
N ASP A 104 -5.76 7.67 13.16
CA ASP A 104 -5.67 8.18 14.51
C ASP A 104 -4.27 8.05 15.11
N LYS A 105 -3.47 7.17 14.60
CA LYS A 105 -2.10 7.03 15.09
C LYS A 105 -1.19 8.16 14.59
N TYR A 106 -1.62 8.89 13.59
CA TYR A 106 -0.79 9.91 12.95
C TYR A 106 -1.33 11.33 13.06
N ARG A 107 -2.38 11.49 13.80
CA ARG A 107 -2.97 12.82 13.96
C ARG A 107 -2.26 13.62 15.00
#